data_7358ebf9c0113421f8863d9a452f98f8
#
_entry.id   7358ebf9c0113421f8863d9a452f98f8
#
_cell.length_a   1.000
_cell.length_b   1.000
_cell.length_c   1.000
_cell.angle_alpha   90.00
_cell.angle_beta   90.00
_cell.angle_gamma   90.00
#
_symmetry.space_group_name_H-M   'P 1'
#
loop_
_entity.id
_entity.type
_entity.pdbx_description
1 polymer ?
#
loop_
_entity_poly.entity_id
_entity_poly.type
_entity_poly.pdbx_seq_one_letter_code
_entity_poly.pdbx_strand_id
1 'polypeptide(L)'
;MDHITETISFKPLAASDLTRLYEWLHRPHVLEWWGDPGTYAELERDYLPPTTNESTTRGYIAFFENQPIGFIQSYVVMGSGDGWWEQETDPGARGIDQFLSNPEQLGRGLGRAMVKAFVDQLFQDPVVTKVQTDPSPENERAIRSYQRAGFVAVGEVITPDGPALLMVKER
;
A
#
# COMPACT_ATOMS: atom_id res chain seq x y z
N MET A 1 -8.22 13.21 18.45
CA MET A 1 -8.21 13.05 17.02
C MET A 1 -6.82 13.33 16.49
N ASP A 2 -6.34 12.49 15.59
CA ASP A 2 -4.99 12.65 15.04
C ASP A 2 -4.98 13.76 14.00
N HIS A 3 -4.39 14.90 14.33
CA HIS A 3 -4.33 16.08 13.45
C HIS A 3 -3.59 15.78 12.13
N ILE A 4 -2.55 14.93 12.18
CA ILE A 4 -1.79 14.55 10.98
C ILE A 4 -2.69 13.79 10.01
N THR A 5 -3.50 12.86 10.51
CA THR A 5 -4.42 12.06 9.68
C THR A 5 -5.42 12.94 8.93
N GLU A 6 -5.92 13.98 9.57
CA GLU A 6 -6.91 14.89 8.96
C GLU A 6 -6.36 15.71 7.80
N THR A 7 -5.03 15.91 7.76
CA THR A 7 -4.40 16.74 6.72
C THR A 7 -3.82 15.90 5.57
N ILE A 8 -3.97 14.58 5.62
CA ILE A 8 -3.49 13.69 4.55
C ILE A 8 -4.58 13.53 3.51
N SER A 9 -4.20 13.67 2.24
CA SER A 9 -5.08 13.46 1.10
C SER A 9 -4.43 12.53 0.08
N PHE A 10 -5.25 11.97 -0.81
CA PHE A 10 -4.80 11.00 -1.80
C PHE A 10 -5.29 11.43 -3.18
N LYS A 11 -4.37 11.45 -4.14
CA LYS A 11 -4.67 11.76 -5.53
C LYS A 11 -4.46 10.49 -6.36
N PRO A 12 -5.44 10.05 -7.15
CA PRO A 12 -5.22 8.92 -8.05
C PRO A 12 -3.99 9.13 -8.93
N LEU A 13 -3.18 8.08 -9.07
CA LEU A 13 -1.95 8.14 -9.85
C LEU A 13 -2.30 8.46 -11.31
N ALA A 14 -1.65 9.48 -11.86
CA ALA A 14 -1.81 9.89 -13.25
C ALA A 14 -0.48 9.76 -14.00
N ALA A 15 -0.55 9.81 -15.33
CA ALA A 15 0.66 9.72 -16.16
C ALA A 15 1.69 10.79 -15.78
N SER A 16 1.24 11.97 -15.38
CA SER A 16 2.12 13.06 -14.95
C SER A 16 2.87 12.77 -13.64
N ASP A 17 2.47 11.76 -12.88
CA ASP A 17 3.11 11.37 -11.63
C ASP A 17 4.22 10.32 -11.83
N LEU A 18 4.33 9.71 -13.02
CA LEU A 18 5.23 8.58 -13.24
C LEU A 18 6.70 8.91 -13.07
N THR A 19 7.14 10.10 -13.49
CA THR A 19 8.54 10.51 -13.32
C THR A 19 8.92 10.58 -11.86
N ARG A 20 8.03 11.13 -11.03
CA ARG A 20 8.22 11.19 -9.56
C ARG A 20 8.24 9.78 -8.97
N LEU A 21 7.28 8.95 -9.33
CA LEU A 21 7.20 7.58 -8.82
C LEU A 21 8.43 6.77 -9.22
N TYR A 22 8.87 6.90 -10.46
CA TYR A 22 10.07 6.22 -10.94
C TYR A 22 11.31 6.59 -10.13
N GLU A 23 11.49 7.87 -9.82
CA GLU A 23 12.59 8.35 -8.98
C GLU A 23 12.47 7.81 -7.55
N TRP A 24 11.27 7.84 -6.97
CA TRP A 24 11.04 7.31 -5.61
C TRP A 24 11.36 5.83 -5.50
N LEU A 25 10.97 5.04 -6.50
CA LEU A 25 11.19 3.59 -6.50
C LEU A 25 12.67 3.21 -6.55
N HIS A 26 13.55 4.12 -6.96
CA HIS A 26 15.00 3.91 -6.99
C HIS A 26 15.70 4.38 -5.71
N ARG A 27 14.98 4.97 -4.76
CA ARG A 27 15.56 5.38 -3.48
C ARG A 27 15.91 4.16 -2.64
N PRO A 28 17.09 4.13 -1.98
CA PRO A 28 17.55 2.93 -1.26
C PRO A 28 16.56 2.37 -0.25
N HIS A 29 15.89 3.23 0.54
CA HIS A 29 14.93 2.78 1.54
C HIS A 29 13.67 2.15 0.94
N VAL A 30 13.33 2.49 -0.31
CA VAL A 30 12.21 1.89 -1.03
C VAL A 30 12.65 0.58 -1.68
N LEU A 31 13.81 0.58 -2.36
CA LEU A 31 14.36 -0.61 -3.00
C LEU A 31 14.51 -1.79 -2.02
N GLU A 32 14.88 -1.49 -0.78
CA GLU A 32 15.12 -2.52 0.24
C GLU A 32 13.92 -3.46 0.43
N TRP A 33 12.70 -2.90 0.38
CA TRP A 33 11.48 -3.66 0.67
C TRP A 33 10.53 -3.81 -0.52
N TRP A 34 10.58 -2.88 -1.47
CA TRP A 34 9.68 -2.88 -2.62
C TRP A 34 10.20 -3.74 -3.78
N GLY A 35 11.52 -3.85 -3.90
CA GLY A 35 12.18 -4.64 -4.93
C GLY A 35 12.52 -3.86 -6.18
N ASP A 36 12.91 -4.58 -7.23
CA ASP A 36 13.35 -4.00 -8.49
C ASP A 36 12.20 -3.23 -9.17
N PRO A 37 12.36 -1.92 -9.41
CA PRO A 37 11.30 -1.13 -10.06
C PRO A 37 11.11 -1.42 -11.54
N GLY A 38 12.06 -2.10 -12.20
CA GLY A 38 12.01 -2.32 -13.64
C GLY A 38 12.31 -1.08 -14.47
N THR A 39 11.91 -1.12 -15.73
CA THR A 39 12.07 0.01 -16.66
C THR A 39 10.92 1.00 -16.51
N TYR A 40 11.11 2.21 -17.05
CA TYR A 40 10.05 3.21 -17.10
C TYR A 40 8.81 2.71 -17.85
N ALA A 41 9.01 2.00 -18.96
CA ALA A 41 7.91 1.44 -19.74
C ALA A 41 7.12 0.40 -18.94
N GLU A 42 7.81 -0.44 -18.16
CA GLU A 42 7.17 -1.41 -17.29
C GLU A 42 6.38 -0.72 -16.18
N LEU A 43 6.92 0.35 -15.63
CA LEU A 43 6.25 1.17 -14.63
C LEU A 43 4.94 1.74 -15.17
N GLU A 44 4.98 2.31 -16.35
CA GLU A 44 3.79 2.86 -17.01
C GLU A 44 2.71 1.79 -17.19
N ARG A 45 3.10 0.62 -17.65
CA ARG A 45 2.19 -0.50 -17.86
C ARG A 45 1.58 -1.00 -16.53
N ASP A 46 2.40 -1.11 -15.50
CA ASP A 46 2.02 -1.80 -14.26
C ASP A 46 1.28 -0.92 -13.25
N TYR A 47 1.52 0.40 -13.26
CA TYR A 47 1.01 1.30 -12.23
C TYR A 47 -0.14 2.20 -12.67
N LEU A 48 -0.31 2.47 -13.95
CA LEU A 48 -1.45 3.25 -14.41
C LEU A 48 -2.72 2.39 -14.40
N PRO A 49 -3.90 3.01 -14.16
CA PRO A 49 -5.15 2.27 -14.20
C PRO A 49 -5.27 1.53 -15.53
N PRO A 50 -5.62 0.23 -15.49
CA PRO A 50 -5.74 -0.53 -16.73
C PRO A 50 -6.90 0.00 -17.59
N THR A 51 -6.71 -0.06 -18.90
CA THR A 51 -7.78 0.27 -19.84
C THR A 51 -8.80 -0.87 -19.95
N THR A 52 -8.47 -2.02 -19.33
CA THR A 52 -9.34 -3.19 -19.25
C THR A 52 -9.63 -3.47 -17.76
N ASN A 53 -10.70 -4.23 -17.46
CA ASN A 53 -11.08 -4.56 -16.09
C ASN A 53 -10.30 -5.75 -15.51
N GLU A 54 -9.12 -6.05 -16.04
CA GLU A 54 -8.34 -7.21 -15.60
C GLU A 54 -7.62 -7.02 -14.28
N SER A 55 -7.30 -5.79 -13.92
CA SER A 55 -6.63 -5.49 -12.65
C SER A 55 -7.49 -4.59 -11.78
N THR A 56 -7.54 -4.92 -10.48
CA THR A 56 -8.24 -4.12 -9.47
C THR A 56 -7.31 -3.15 -8.75
N THR A 57 -6.01 -3.21 -9.01
CA THR A 57 -5.02 -2.37 -8.32
C THR A 57 -5.20 -0.90 -8.69
N ARG A 58 -5.25 -0.04 -7.67
CA ARG A 58 -5.37 1.41 -7.84
C ARG A 58 -4.33 2.10 -6.97
N GLY A 59 -3.47 2.89 -7.60
CA GLY A 59 -2.40 3.63 -6.93
C GLY A 59 -2.75 5.08 -6.70
N TYR A 60 -2.16 5.65 -5.66
CA TYR A 60 -2.38 7.04 -5.24
C TYR A 60 -1.07 7.66 -4.80
N ILE A 61 -0.91 8.95 -5.08
CA ILE A 61 0.12 9.76 -4.43
C ILE A 61 -0.51 10.35 -3.18
N ALA A 62 0.14 10.13 -2.04
CA ALA A 62 -0.30 10.69 -0.76
C ALA A 62 0.33 12.07 -0.55
N PHE A 63 -0.47 13.00 -0.03
CA PHE A 63 -0.05 14.38 0.26
C PHE A 63 -0.29 14.68 1.73
N PHE A 64 0.66 15.39 2.32
CA PHE A 64 0.53 15.98 3.65
C PHE A 64 0.82 17.47 3.54
N GLU A 65 -0.15 18.30 3.92
CA GLU A 65 -0.05 19.77 3.79
C GLU A 65 0.37 20.18 2.37
N ASN A 66 -0.26 19.56 1.36
CA ASN A 66 -0.03 19.80 -0.07
C ASN A 66 1.37 19.40 -0.57
N GLN A 67 2.13 18.64 0.23
CA GLN A 67 3.41 18.10 -0.20
C GLN A 67 3.27 16.60 -0.46
N PRO A 68 3.79 16.09 -1.58
CA PRO A 68 3.77 14.65 -1.84
C PRO A 68 4.69 13.94 -0.85
N ILE A 69 4.18 12.93 -0.16
CA ILE A 69 4.91 12.23 0.89
C ILE A 69 5.14 10.75 0.62
N GLY A 70 4.42 10.16 -0.29
CA GLY A 70 4.55 8.74 -0.55
C GLY A 70 3.54 8.21 -1.54
N PHE A 71 3.60 6.90 -1.69
CA PHE A 71 2.74 6.15 -2.59
C PHE A 71 1.98 5.09 -1.78
N ILE A 72 0.71 4.90 -2.12
CA ILE A 72 -0.11 3.85 -1.53
C ILE A 72 -1.05 3.30 -2.58
N GLN A 73 -1.27 1.99 -2.56
CA GLN A 73 -2.19 1.34 -3.49
C GLN A 73 -3.09 0.35 -2.78
N SER A 74 -4.23 0.08 -3.39
CA SER A 74 -5.17 -0.94 -2.93
C SER A 74 -5.51 -1.89 -4.06
N TYR A 75 -5.93 -3.11 -3.69
CA TYR A 75 -6.39 -4.12 -4.65
C TYR A 75 -7.45 -4.98 -3.99
N VAL A 76 -8.28 -5.65 -4.81
CA VAL A 76 -9.21 -6.66 -4.33
C VAL A 76 -8.43 -7.95 -4.12
N VAL A 77 -8.50 -8.51 -2.92
CA VAL A 77 -7.70 -9.69 -2.57
C VAL A 77 -8.20 -10.95 -3.27
N MET A 78 -9.50 -11.21 -3.21
CA MET A 78 -10.10 -12.38 -3.84
C MET A 78 -9.91 -12.31 -5.35
N GLY A 79 -9.37 -13.37 -5.94
CA GLY A 79 -9.16 -13.43 -7.38
C GLY A 79 -7.90 -12.72 -7.88
N SER A 80 -6.93 -12.46 -7.01
CA SER A 80 -5.66 -11.81 -7.39
C SER A 80 -4.89 -12.58 -8.46
N GLY A 81 -4.98 -13.93 -8.46
CA GLY A 81 -4.33 -14.76 -9.47
C GLY A 81 -2.84 -14.98 -9.22
N ASP A 82 -2.20 -15.78 -10.08
CA ASP A 82 -0.75 -16.03 -10.07
C ASP A 82 -0.21 -16.58 -8.72
N GLY A 83 -1.03 -17.32 -7.99
CA GLY A 83 -0.65 -17.89 -6.70
C GLY A 83 -0.85 -16.98 -5.51
N TRP A 84 -1.39 -15.79 -5.71
CA TRP A 84 -1.67 -14.85 -4.65
C TRP A 84 -3.05 -15.08 -4.02
N TRP A 85 -3.09 -15.21 -2.70
CA TRP A 85 -4.31 -15.17 -1.87
C TRP A 85 -5.42 -16.12 -2.36
N GLU A 86 -5.05 -17.32 -2.80
CA GLU A 86 -5.97 -18.28 -3.41
C GLU A 86 -7.06 -18.76 -2.45
N GLN A 87 -6.83 -18.65 -1.15
CA GLN A 87 -7.76 -19.12 -0.12
C GLN A 87 -8.79 -18.05 0.28
N GLU A 88 -8.62 -16.82 -0.19
CA GLU A 88 -9.57 -15.76 0.20
C GLU A 88 -10.89 -15.93 -0.52
N THR A 89 -11.97 -15.96 0.28
CA THR A 89 -13.36 -16.14 -0.21
C THR A 89 -14.22 -14.91 0.04
N ASP A 90 -13.68 -13.87 0.70
CA ASP A 90 -14.42 -12.65 0.98
C ASP A 90 -14.17 -11.61 -0.13
N PRO A 91 -15.20 -11.30 -0.95
CA PRO A 91 -15.03 -10.31 -2.02
C PRO A 91 -14.84 -8.88 -1.49
N GLY A 92 -15.12 -8.64 -0.22
CA GLY A 92 -14.92 -7.33 0.42
C GLY A 92 -13.53 -7.11 0.98
N ALA A 93 -12.64 -8.10 0.94
CA ALA A 93 -11.27 -7.95 1.41
C ALA A 93 -10.46 -7.08 0.44
N ARG A 94 -9.72 -6.10 1.00
CA ARG A 94 -8.81 -5.24 0.23
C ARG A 94 -7.40 -5.40 0.75
N GLY A 95 -6.41 -5.39 -0.16
CA GLY A 95 -5.01 -5.36 0.21
C GLY A 95 -4.44 -3.96 -0.01
N ILE A 96 -3.42 -3.59 0.75
CA ILE A 96 -2.69 -2.33 0.57
C ILE A 96 -1.19 -2.56 0.57
N ASP A 97 -0.49 -1.75 -0.20
CA ASP A 97 0.97 -1.63 -0.19
C ASP A 97 1.30 -0.14 -0.19
N GLN A 98 2.37 0.25 0.51
CA GLN A 98 2.70 1.66 0.62
C GLN A 98 4.18 1.89 0.94
N PHE A 99 4.66 3.09 0.65
CA PHE A 99 5.96 3.56 1.13
C PHE A 99 5.95 5.08 1.30
N LEU A 100 6.81 5.59 2.18
CA LEU A 100 7.11 7.00 2.29
C LEU A 100 8.28 7.34 1.37
N SER A 101 8.23 8.50 0.73
CA SER A 101 9.24 8.92 -0.23
C SER A 101 10.54 9.42 0.44
N ASN A 102 10.45 9.96 1.66
CA ASN A 102 11.58 10.56 2.35
C ASN A 102 12.00 9.68 3.53
N PRO A 103 13.24 9.12 3.53
CA PRO A 103 13.70 8.26 4.62
C PRO A 103 13.79 8.99 5.97
N GLU A 104 13.93 10.32 5.97
CA GLU A 104 13.98 11.11 7.21
C GLU A 104 12.63 11.15 7.93
N GLN A 105 11.54 10.84 7.24
CA GLN A 105 10.19 10.80 7.82
C GLN A 105 9.83 9.43 8.40
N LEU A 106 10.69 8.43 8.21
CA LEU A 106 10.45 7.09 8.76
C LEU A 106 10.54 7.13 10.29
N GLY A 107 9.65 6.39 10.95
CA GLY A 107 9.62 6.29 12.41
C GLY A 107 9.04 7.50 13.14
N ARG A 108 8.47 8.48 12.41
CA ARG A 108 7.90 9.71 12.99
C ARG A 108 6.37 9.74 13.00
N GLY A 109 5.73 8.60 12.70
CA GLY A 109 4.28 8.49 12.71
C GLY A 109 3.58 8.90 11.42
N LEU A 110 4.30 9.43 10.43
CA LEU A 110 3.68 9.87 9.17
C LEU A 110 3.18 8.68 8.34
N GLY A 111 3.95 7.59 8.29
CA GLY A 111 3.52 6.36 7.61
C GLY A 111 2.28 5.76 8.24
N ARG A 112 2.23 5.71 9.56
CA ARG A 112 1.04 5.25 10.29
C ARG A 112 -0.17 6.12 9.96
N ALA A 113 0.00 7.44 9.98
CA ALA A 113 -1.08 8.36 9.68
C ALA A 113 -1.58 8.20 8.25
N MET A 114 -0.67 8.00 7.29
CA MET A 114 -1.02 7.75 5.89
C MET A 114 -1.84 6.47 5.75
N VAL A 115 -1.39 5.38 6.35
CA VAL A 115 -2.10 4.09 6.32
C VAL A 115 -3.48 4.23 6.95
N LYS A 116 -3.57 4.84 8.12
CA LYS A 116 -4.84 5.02 8.83
C LYS A 116 -5.84 5.82 8.00
N ALA A 117 -5.41 6.94 7.42
CA ALA A 117 -6.27 7.77 6.58
C ALA A 117 -6.76 7.01 5.35
N PHE A 118 -5.89 6.23 4.72
CA PHE A 118 -6.24 5.45 3.54
C PHE A 118 -7.21 4.32 3.86
N VAL A 119 -6.99 3.61 4.96
CA VAL A 119 -7.90 2.55 5.42
C VAL A 119 -9.28 3.12 5.74
N ASP A 120 -9.33 4.28 6.40
CA ASP A 120 -10.61 4.97 6.67
C ASP A 120 -11.33 5.30 5.36
N GLN A 121 -10.60 5.74 4.34
CA GLN A 121 -11.17 6.00 3.02
C GLN A 121 -11.73 4.71 2.38
N LEU A 122 -11.00 3.61 2.45
CA LEU A 122 -11.47 2.33 1.92
C LEU A 122 -12.76 1.87 2.62
N PHE A 123 -12.83 2.04 3.93
CA PHE A 123 -14.02 1.64 4.69
C PHE A 123 -15.23 2.55 4.47
N GLN A 124 -15.10 3.68 3.78
CA GLN A 124 -16.27 4.46 3.36
C GLN A 124 -17.11 3.70 2.33
N ASP A 125 -16.51 2.79 1.58
CA ASP A 125 -17.24 1.87 0.72
C ASP A 125 -17.81 0.74 1.58
N PRO A 126 -19.15 0.58 1.67
CA PRO A 126 -19.75 -0.43 2.52
C PRO A 126 -19.44 -1.88 2.08
N VAL A 127 -18.98 -2.08 0.86
CA VAL A 127 -18.56 -3.39 0.35
C VAL A 127 -17.29 -3.87 1.05
N VAL A 128 -16.42 -2.95 1.47
CA VAL A 128 -15.13 -3.29 2.08
C VAL A 128 -15.34 -3.80 3.51
N THR A 129 -14.95 -5.04 3.77
CA THR A 129 -15.15 -5.73 5.04
C THR A 129 -13.91 -5.75 5.90
N LYS A 130 -12.75 -5.84 5.28
CA LYS A 130 -11.45 -5.87 5.96
C LYS A 130 -10.37 -5.38 5.01
N VAL A 131 -9.27 -4.95 5.60
CA VAL A 131 -8.07 -4.53 4.87
C VAL A 131 -6.88 -5.33 5.37
N GLN A 132 -6.08 -5.85 4.45
CA GLN A 132 -4.88 -6.60 4.79
C GLN A 132 -3.63 -5.95 4.23
N THR A 133 -2.50 -6.27 4.86
CA THR A 133 -1.17 -5.94 4.40
C THR A 133 -0.26 -7.13 4.71
N ASP A 134 0.88 -7.21 4.01
CA ASP A 134 1.75 -8.38 4.10
C ASP A 134 3.24 -8.01 4.09
N PRO A 135 3.71 -7.24 5.10
CA PRO A 135 5.12 -6.88 5.17
C PRO A 135 6.02 -8.11 5.32
N SER A 136 7.26 -7.98 4.85
CA SER A 136 8.28 -8.99 5.16
C SER A 136 8.38 -9.16 6.67
N PRO A 137 8.53 -10.40 7.19
CA PRO A 137 8.71 -10.63 8.62
C PRO A 137 9.92 -9.90 9.21
N GLU A 138 10.90 -9.56 8.37
CA GLU A 138 12.12 -8.85 8.77
C GLU A 138 11.93 -7.34 8.82
N ASN A 139 10.85 -6.82 8.23
CA ASN A 139 10.58 -5.38 8.20
C ASN A 139 9.86 -4.94 9.48
N GLU A 140 10.59 -4.91 10.58
CA GLU A 140 10.05 -4.60 11.89
C GLU A 140 9.40 -3.23 11.99
N ARG A 141 9.96 -2.24 11.29
CA ARG A 141 9.41 -0.88 11.28
C ARG A 141 8.02 -0.86 10.67
N ALA A 142 7.84 -1.52 9.51
CA ALA A 142 6.54 -1.59 8.86
C ALA A 142 5.54 -2.33 9.74
N ILE A 143 5.93 -3.45 10.32
CA ILE A 143 5.07 -4.24 11.20
C ILE A 143 4.58 -3.38 12.37
N ARG A 144 5.47 -2.65 13.05
CA ARG A 144 5.09 -1.77 14.16
C ARG A 144 4.15 -0.65 13.69
N SER A 145 4.42 -0.08 12.52
CA SER A 145 3.58 0.98 11.94
C SER A 145 2.17 0.47 11.68
N TYR A 146 2.03 -0.71 11.08
CA TYR A 146 0.73 -1.32 10.85
C TYR A 146 0.00 -1.66 12.15
N GLN A 147 0.71 -2.19 13.13
CA GLN A 147 0.12 -2.47 14.45
C GLN A 147 -0.45 -1.21 15.09
N ARG A 148 0.28 -0.11 15.02
CA ARG A 148 -0.16 1.19 15.55
C ARG A 148 -1.33 1.77 14.76
N ALA A 149 -1.47 1.39 13.50
CA ALA A 149 -2.62 1.78 12.67
C ALA A 149 -3.85 0.88 12.89
N GLY A 150 -3.73 -0.14 13.76
CA GLY A 150 -4.83 -0.99 14.14
C GLY A 150 -4.86 -2.36 13.48
N PHE A 151 -3.82 -2.72 12.72
CA PHE A 151 -3.73 -4.05 12.12
C PHE A 151 -3.26 -5.08 13.15
N VAL A 152 -3.80 -6.30 13.05
CA VAL A 152 -3.46 -7.43 13.91
C VAL A 152 -2.78 -8.49 13.06
N ALA A 153 -1.65 -9.01 13.55
CA ALA A 153 -0.95 -10.09 12.87
C ALA A 153 -1.77 -11.37 12.92
N VAL A 154 -1.97 -11.98 11.77
CA VAL A 154 -2.68 -13.26 11.65
C VAL A 154 -1.69 -14.43 11.66
N GLY A 155 -0.55 -14.28 11.00
CA GLY A 155 0.49 -15.29 10.92
C GLY A 155 1.36 -15.12 9.69
N GLU A 156 2.46 -15.86 9.66
CA GLU A 156 3.33 -15.88 8.49
C GLU A 156 2.72 -16.74 7.39
N VAL A 157 2.82 -16.25 6.16
CA VAL A 157 2.35 -16.94 4.95
C VAL A 157 3.48 -16.94 3.92
N ILE A 158 3.40 -17.88 2.98
CA ILE A 158 4.34 -17.91 1.85
C ILE A 158 3.61 -17.35 0.64
N THR A 159 4.12 -16.26 0.12
CA THR A 159 3.59 -15.63 -1.09
C THR A 159 4.51 -15.95 -2.27
N PRO A 160 4.07 -15.66 -3.52
CA PRO A 160 4.98 -15.77 -4.68
C PRO A 160 6.27 -14.96 -4.54
N ASP A 161 6.28 -13.90 -3.71
CA ASP A 161 7.47 -13.08 -3.45
C ASP A 161 8.26 -13.56 -2.22
N GLY A 162 7.82 -14.63 -1.56
CA GLY A 162 8.48 -15.18 -0.37
C GLY A 162 7.66 -15.03 0.90
N PRO A 163 8.29 -15.24 2.08
CA PRO A 163 7.60 -15.14 3.36
C PRO A 163 7.06 -13.74 3.62
N ALA A 164 5.87 -13.66 4.19
CA ALA A 164 5.25 -12.41 4.59
C ALA A 164 4.48 -12.60 5.89
N LEU A 165 4.36 -11.53 6.68
CA LEU A 165 3.48 -11.51 7.84
C LEU A 165 2.14 -10.93 7.42
N LEU A 166 1.11 -11.78 7.39
CA LEU A 166 -0.24 -11.31 7.06
C LEU A 166 -0.80 -10.56 8.26
N MET A 167 -1.23 -9.33 8.02
CA MET A 167 -1.83 -8.47 9.03
C MET A 167 -3.17 -7.95 8.51
N VAL A 168 -4.17 -7.91 9.38
CA VAL A 168 -5.55 -7.60 9.00
C VAL A 168 -6.15 -6.57 9.94
N LYS A 169 -6.92 -5.64 9.36
CA LYS A 169 -7.78 -4.72 10.11
C LYS A 169 -9.21 -4.91 9.67
N GLU A 170 -10.05 -5.34 10.59
CA GLU A 170 -11.49 -5.53 10.36
C GLU A 170 -12.23 -4.18 10.42
N ARG A 171 -13.39 -4.12 9.75
CA ARG A 171 -14.26 -2.96 9.82
C ARG A 171 -14.73 -2.70 11.26
#